data_1d15bfc59f248bc33dc8eae6821d297f
#
_entry.id   1d15bfc59f248bc33dc8eae6821d297f
#
_cell.length_a   1.000
_cell.length_b   1.000
_cell.length_c   1.000
_cell.angle_alpha   90.00
_cell.angle_beta   90.00
_cell.angle_gamma   90.00
#
_symmetry.space_group_name_H-M   'P 1'
#
loop_
_entity.id
_entity.type
_entity.pdbx_description
1 polymer ?
#
loop_
_entity_poly.entity_id
_entity_poly.type
_entity_poly.pdbx_seq_one_letter_code
_entity_poly.pdbx_strand_id
1 'polypeptide(L)'
;MSELLGKLRQKISGGPYYYRLTVANGVRKEFSLGTCDFEEAFQKAADLDVIWSSPTHEVAIAQINAIRGFSQESKNLPFDEVWRRYQVHPNRATPHTVAEQNSYRTTFEEFVHFVSYPVPGRKSHAIATGIAEVTPLVCEKFASYLKTTSIAVDTHNRKIKRMRKIFDCFKEYYTGENPFRSKTLLRSEREERGLIVQRQAFTKEQEEELLHVLSESEHKLMNKAEIRVLFIIGMFTGQRLKDCLLLQWQNIDMKNRRIWVKQFKTGQEVTIPMAPELYTALTEAKTWKVDQYVMPKSAARYNRTDADGKNVGNNVINHDTLRVIRWIGLELSVSVPGRKKKMTVYGFHSLRHSFASFCAEAGVPKAVLLSILGTDSEIADKYYTHVGDESQRKAIEAVRGRGAEKSAQAKIDEVLSLLDSNPEPTKELLNTISNMLRPGHEVKY
;
A
#
# COMPACT_ATOMS: atom_id res chain seq x y z
N MET A 1 19.46 -35.24 40.92
CA MET A 1 18.00 -35.30 40.78
C MET A 1 17.41 -34.89 42.10
N SER A 2 16.59 -33.84 42.15
CA SER A 2 15.89 -33.45 43.38
C SER A 2 14.90 -34.54 43.77
N GLU A 3 14.87 -34.93 45.05
CA GLU A 3 13.90 -35.91 45.56
C GLU A 3 12.49 -35.32 45.44
N LEU A 4 11.56 -36.10 44.86
CA LEU A 4 10.14 -35.73 44.79
C LEU A 4 9.50 -35.85 46.19
N LEU A 5 8.61 -34.93 46.56
CA LEU A 5 7.84 -34.98 47.80
C LEU A 5 6.86 -36.16 47.86
N GLY A 6 6.43 -36.64 46.73
CA GLY A 6 5.49 -37.72 46.57
C GLY A 6 6.06 -38.94 45.84
N LYS A 7 5.20 -39.91 45.52
CA LYS A 7 5.56 -41.16 44.81
C LYS A 7 5.01 -41.18 43.41
N LEU A 8 5.90 -41.38 42.44
CA LEU A 8 5.56 -41.66 41.04
C LEU A 8 5.26 -43.14 40.87
N ARG A 9 4.18 -43.50 40.20
CA ARG A 9 3.82 -44.88 39.94
C ARG A 9 3.01 -45.05 38.69
N GLN A 10 3.09 -46.26 38.09
CA GLN A 10 2.17 -46.74 37.05
C GLN A 10 1.16 -47.69 37.67
N LYS A 11 -0.12 -47.58 37.29
CA LYS A 11 -1.15 -48.56 37.72
C LYS A 11 -1.06 -49.85 36.94
N ILE A 12 -0.61 -49.74 35.68
CA ILE A 12 -0.40 -50.86 34.75
C ILE A 12 0.99 -50.67 34.12
N SER A 13 1.78 -51.74 34.05
CA SER A 13 3.11 -51.66 33.44
C SER A 13 3.02 -51.16 32.00
N GLY A 14 3.78 -50.10 31.67
CA GLY A 14 3.75 -49.41 30.39
C GLY A 14 2.59 -48.43 30.21
N GLY A 15 1.69 -48.26 31.20
CA GLY A 15 0.61 -47.30 31.19
C GLY A 15 1.03 -45.94 31.70
N PRO A 16 0.08 -44.96 31.76
CA PRO A 16 0.36 -43.62 32.19
C PRO A 16 0.81 -43.52 33.64
N TYR A 17 1.74 -42.61 33.90
CA TYR A 17 2.22 -42.31 35.25
C TYR A 17 1.19 -41.52 36.05
N TYR A 18 1.16 -41.81 37.37
CA TYR A 18 0.39 -41.15 38.41
C TYR A 18 1.34 -40.66 39.48
N TYR A 19 1.07 -39.46 39.97
CA TYR A 19 1.82 -38.85 41.07
C TYR A 19 0.95 -38.77 42.33
N ARG A 20 1.43 -39.41 43.42
CA ARG A 20 0.72 -39.42 44.70
C ARG A 20 1.54 -38.63 45.71
N LEU A 21 0.96 -37.57 46.28
CA LEU A 21 1.55 -36.80 47.36
C LEU A 21 0.58 -36.65 48.54
N THR A 22 1.14 -36.43 49.72
CA THR A 22 0.38 -36.14 50.93
C THR A 22 0.46 -34.68 51.19
N VAL A 23 -0.70 -33.97 51.18
CA VAL A 23 -0.80 -32.53 51.42
C VAL A 23 -0.80 -32.23 52.94
N ALA A 24 -0.59 -30.95 53.32
CA ALA A 24 -0.37 -30.48 54.68
C ALA A 24 -1.41 -30.99 55.74
N ASN A 25 -2.61 -31.36 55.34
CA ASN A 25 -3.66 -31.88 56.23
C ASN A 25 -3.68 -33.43 56.33
N GLY A 26 -2.62 -34.12 55.91
CA GLY A 26 -2.56 -35.57 55.90
C GLY A 26 -3.37 -36.28 54.82
N VAL A 27 -4.04 -35.49 53.97
CA VAL A 27 -4.87 -36.02 52.86
C VAL A 27 -3.95 -36.43 51.72
N ARG A 28 -4.16 -37.69 51.23
CA ARG A 28 -3.45 -38.20 50.04
C ARG A 28 -4.18 -37.75 48.79
N LYS A 29 -3.48 -37.10 47.86
CA LYS A 29 -3.99 -36.78 46.53
C LYS A 29 -3.21 -37.53 45.46
N GLU A 30 -3.89 -37.98 44.42
CA GLU A 30 -3.31 -38.67 43.27
C GLU A 30 -3.68 -37.91 41.99
N PHE A 31 -2.67 -37.62 41.20
CA PHE A 31 -2.81 -36.88 39.92
C PHE A 31 -2.38 -37.80 38.78
N SER A 32 -3.18 -37.88 37.73
CA SER A 32 -2.76 -38.50 36.48
C SER A 32 -1.86 -37.50 35.73
N LEU A 33 -0.70 -37.95 35.27
CA LEU A 33 0.29 -37.10 34.60
C LEU A 33 0.11 -37.15 33.05
N GLY A 34 -0.77 -38.06 32.54
CA GLY A 34 -1.14 -38.15 31.14
C GLY A 34 0.03 -38.49 30.19
N THR A 35 1.11 -39.08 30.72
CA THR A 35 2.25 -39.53 29.93
C THR A 35 2.71 -40.92 30.39
N CYS A 36 3.27 -41.69 29.46
CA CYS A 36 3.91 -42.98 29.70
C CYS A 36 5.45 -42.88 29.74
N ASP A 37 5.99 -41.70 29.42
CA ASP A 37 7.40 -41.36 29.51
C ASP A 37 7.81 -41.01 30.93
N PHE A 38 8.90 -41.60 31.44
CA PHE A 38 9.34 -41.37 32.80
C PHE A 38 9.92 -39.97 33.05
N GLU A 39 10.70 -39.47 32.09
CA GLU A 39 11.33 -38.13 32.22
C GLU A 39 10.27 -37.04 32.23
N GLU A 40 9.29 -37.15 31.31
CA GLU A 40 8.16 -36.20 31.29
C GLU A 40 7.27 -36.32 32.53
N ALA A 41 7.06 -37.55 33.02
CA ALA A 41 6.30 -37.77 34.25
C ALA A 41 7.02 -37.17 35.47
N PHE A 42 8.34 -37.37 35.54
CA PHE A 42 9.15 -36.84 36.62
C PHE A 42 9.10 -35.30 36.65
N GLN A 43 9.20 -34.64 35.50
CA GLN A 43 9.11 -33.20 35.39
C GLN A 43 7.74 -32.66 35.82
N LYS A 44 6.65 -33.31 35.36
CA LYS A 44 5.29 -32.94 35.79
C LYS A 44 5.06 -33.15 37.28
N ALA A 45 5.64 -34.17 37.87
CA ALA A 45 5.59 -34.41 39.33
C ALA A 45 6.33 -33.32 40.12
N ALA A 46 7.51 -32.95 39.66
CA ALA A 46 8.27 -31.84 40.27
C ALA A 46 7.51 -30.50 40.20
N ASP A 47 6.85 -30.19 39.09
CA ASP A 47 5.98 -29.02 38.97
C ASP A 47 4.83 -29.04 40.00
N LEU A 48 4.23 -30.21 40.22
CA LEU A 48 3.18 -30.39 41.26
C LEU A 48 3.71 -30.18 42.65
N ASP A 49 4.95 -30.65 42.96
CA ASP A 49 5.59 -30.43 44.26
C ASP A 49 5.79 -28.94 44.57
N VAL A 50 6.23 -28.16 43.56
CA VAL A 50 6.36 -26.70 43.65
C VAL A 50 5.01 -26.05 43.98
N ILE A 51 3.93 -26.47 43.31
CA ILE A 51 2.58 -25.94 43.57
C ILE A 51 2.13 -26.22 45.01
N TRP A 52 2.33 -27.45 45.47
CA TRP A 52 1.84 -27.89 46.79
C TRP A 52 2.74 -27.51 47.98
N SER A 53 4.01 -27.19 47.75
CA SER A 53 4.94 -26.68 48.77
C SER A 53 4.94 -25.16 48.88
N SER A 54 4.40 -24.44 47.92
CA SER A 54 4.45 -22.98 47.88
C SER A 54 3.42 -22.34 48.82
N PRO A 55 3.79 -21.26 49.55
CA PRO A 55 2.90 -20.62 50.50
C PRO A 55 1.71 -19.90 49.84
N THR A 56 1.84 -19.49 48.59
CA THR A 56 0.76 -18.89 47.82
C THR A 56 0.77 -19.39 46.40
N HIS A 57 -0.41 -19.37 45.72
CA HIS A 57 -0.56 -19.78 44.33
C HIS A 57 0.30 -18.93 43.34
N GLU A 58 0.46 -17.65 43.67
CA GLU A 58 1.28 -16.73 42.85
C GLU A 58 2.78 -17.08 42.90
N VAL A 59 3.29 -17.46 44.09
CA VAL A 59 4.67 -17.92 44.24
C VAL A 59 4.90 -19.24 43.52
N ALA A 60 3.94 -20.17 43.59
CA ALA A 60 4.01 -21.42 42.82
C ALA A 60 4.10 -21.17 41.31
N ILE A 61 3.24 -20.33 40.76
CA ILE A 61 3.26 -19.95 39.35
C ILE A 61 4.58 -19.30 38.95
N ALA A 62 5.10 -18.39 39.80
CA ALA A 62 6.38 -17.73 39.56
C ALA A 62 7.56 -18.72 39.54
N GLN A 63 7.58 -19.68 40.46
CA GLN A 63 8.62 -20.73 40.53
C GLN A 63 8.54 -21.70 39.34
N ILE A 64 7.34 -22.15 38.94
CA ILE A 64 7.16 -23.00 37.78
C ILE A 64 7.60 -22.27 36.50
N ASN A 65 7.24 -20.98 36.35
CA ASN A 65 7.66 -20.18 35.21
C ASN A 65 9.18 -19.97 35.20
N ALA A 66 9.84 -19.83 36.35
CA ALA A 66 11.29 -19.75 36.47
C ALA A 66 11.93 -21.09 36.03
N ILE A 67 11.46 -22.25 36.53
CA ILE A 67 11.98 -23.57 36.19
C ILE A 67 11.77 -23.84 34.68
N ARG A 68 10.61 -23.49 34.12
CA ARG A 68 10.35 -23.61 32.70
C ARG A 68 11.20 -22.64 31.86
N GLY A 69 11.50 -21.45 32.37
CA GLY A 69 12.44 -20.50 31.77
C GLY A 69 13.84 -21.11 31.61
N PHE A 70 14.37 -21.79 32.60
CA PHE A 70 15.66 -22.48 32.50
C PHE A 70 15.65 -23.64 31.48
N SER A 71 14.53 -24.33 31.31
CA SER A 71 14.41 -25.37 30.26
C SER A 71 14.18 -24.81 28.86
N GLN A 72 13.76 -23.53 28.73
CA GLN A 72 13.57 -22.84 27.47
C GLN A 72 14.80 -22.06 26.99
N GLU A 73 15.82 -21.83 27.83
CA GLU A 73 17.06 -21.17 27.40
C GLU A 73 17.72 -21.86 26.20
N SER A 74 17.56 -23.17 26.04
CA SER A 74 18.05 -23.93 24.90
C SER A 74 17.24 -23.70 23.60
N LYS A 75 16.04 -23.11 23.67
CA LYS A 75 15.15 -22.85 22.52
C LYS A 75 14.97 -21.37 22.16
N ASN A 76 15.57 -20.45 22.93
CA ASN A 76 15.46 -19.05 22.61
C ASN A 76 16.30 -18.70 21.36
N LEU A 77 15.67 -18.24 20.28
CA LEU A 77 16.39 -17.78 19.08
C LEU A 77 16.85 -16.35 19.31
N PRO A 78 18.18 -16.09 19.39
CA PRO A 78 18.72 -14.75 19.59
C PRO A 78 18.39 -13.82 18.41
N PHE A 79 18.18 -12.54 18.65
CA PHE A 79 17.78 -11.58 17.61
C PHE A 79 18.79 -11.39 16.48
N ASP A 80 20.07 -11.59 16.74
CA ASP A 80 21.14 -11.54 15.73
C ASP A 80 21.00 -12.65 14.67
N GLU A 81 20.47 -13.81 15.06
CA GLU A 81 20.17 -14.91 14.14
C GLU A 81 18.82 -14.77 13.43
N VAL A 82 17.83 -14.13 14.05
CA VAL A 82 16.46 -14.05 13.53
C VAL A 82 16.43 -13.50 12.11
N TRP A 83 17.13 -12.39 11.85
CA TRP A 83 17.10 -11.76 10.53
C TRP A 83 17.68 -12.67 9.45
N ARG A 84 18.82 -13.31 9.73
CA ARG A 84 19.46 -14.23 8.80
C ARG A 84 18.56 -15.41 8.47
N ARG A 85 17.94 -16.03 9.49
CA ARG A 85 17.01 -17.16 9.31
C ARG A 85 15.72 -16.74 8.60
N TYR A 86 15.19 -15.53 8.91
CA TYR A 86 14.01 -15.01 8.23
C TYR A 86 14.22 -14.85 6.73
N GLN A 87 15.39 -14.41 6.28
CA GLN A 87 15.67 -14.21 4.85
C GLN A 87 15.55 -15.49 4.01
N VAL A 88 15.86 -16.62 4.58
CA VAL A 88 15.83 -17.94 3.90
C VAL A 88 14.68 -18.84 4.36
N HIS A 89 13.78 -18.33 5.20
CA HIS A 89 12.72 -19.13 5.78
C HIS A 89 11.68 -19.54 4.72
N PRO A 90 11.29 -20.84 4.63
CA PRO A 90 10.37 -21.34 3.59
C PRO A 90 8.96 -20.72 3.68
N ASN A 91 8.48 -20.43 4.88
CA ASN A 91 7.17 -19.79 5.12
C ASN A 91 7.20 -18.26 4.98
N ARG A 92 8.31 -17.70 4.60
CA ARG A 92 8.38 -16.29 4.27
C ARG A 92 7.48 -15.99 3.09
N ALA A 93 6.44 -15.16 3.30
CA ALA A 93 5.54 -14.74 2.24
C ALA A 93 6.33 -14.04 1.12
N THR A 94 6.06 -14.39 -0.11
CA THR A 94 6.50 -13.82 -1.42
C THR A 94 7.85 -13.09 -1.42
N PRO A 95 8.72 -13.30 -2.41
CA PRO A 95 10.00 -12.59 -2.48
C PRO A 95 9.74 -11.07 -2.51
N HIS A 96 10.12 -10.40 -1.45
CA HIS A 96 10.02 -8.96 -1.34
C HIS A 96 11.03 -8.27 -2.27
N THR A 97 10.66 -7.13 -2.82
CA THR A 97 11.62 -6.25 -3.48
C THR A 97 12.71 -5.84 -2.48
N VAL A 98 13.89 -5.45 -2.98
CA VAL A 98 15.01 -4.97 -2.13
C VAL A 98 14.54 -3.83 -1.20
N ALA A 99 13.72 -2.91 -1.71
CA ALA A 99 13.17 -1.80 -0.90
C ALA A 99 12.24 -2.30 0.22
N GLU A 100 11.46 -3.33 -0.05
CA GLU A 100 10.58 -3.93 0.94
C GLU A 100 11.37 -4.72 1.99
N GLN A 101 12.38 -5.49 1.56
CA GLN A 101 13.31 -6.18 2.48
C GLN A 101 13.98 -5.19 3.44
N ASN A 102 14.49 -4.08 2.91
CA ASN A 102 15.08 -3.02 3.74
C ASN A 102 14.08 -2.43 4.73
N SER A 103 12.81 -2.31 4.34
CA SER A 103 11.76 -1.84 5.23
C SER A 103 11.44 -2.82 6.36
N TYR A 104 11.48 -4.14 6.10
CA TYR A 104 11.36 -5.17 7.14
C TYR A 104 12.56 -5.15 8.06
N ARG A 105 13.76 -5.12 7.48
CA ARG A 105 15.02 -5.07 8.23
C ARG A 105 15.06 -3.88 9.19
N THR A 106 14.83 -2.68 8.69
CA THR A 106 14.81 -1.45 9.51
C THR A 106 13.77 -1.52 10.62
N THR A 107 12.58 -2.11 10.35
CA THR A 107 11.55 -2.27 11.39
C THR A 107 12.00 -3.28 12.45
N PHE A 108 12.62 -4.37 12.05
CA PHE A 108 13.16 -5.38 12.98
C PHE A 108 14.31 -4.82 13.81
N GLU A 109 15.26 -4.12 13.20
CA GLU A 109 16.38 -3.47 13.90
C GLU A 109 15.89 -2.43 14.91
N GLU A 110 14.84 -1.66 14.59
CA GLU A 110 14.21 -0.72 15.51
C GLU A 110 13.56 -1.43 16.71
N PHE A 111 12.92 -2.58 16.48
CA PHE A 111 12.39 -3.41 17.55
C PHE A 111 13.50 -3.98 18.44
N VAL A 112 14.54 -4.55 17.83
CA VAL A 112 15.71 -5.10 18.56
C VAL A 112 16.36 -4.00 19.41
N HIS A 113 16.56 -2.80 18.83
CA HIS A 113 17.09 -1.66 19.59
C HIS A 113 16.21 -1.29 20.78
N PHE A 114 14.88 -1.27 20.58
CA PHE A 114 13.93 -0.97 21.66
C PHE A 114 13.99 -1.99 22.79
N VAL A 115 14.06 -3.29 22.52
CA VAL A 115 14.11 -4.31 23.57
C VAL A 115 15.48 -4.43 24.23
N SER A 116 16.55 -4.09 23.52
CA SER A 116 17.93 -4.09 24.05
C SER A 116 18.24 -2.85 24.89
N TYR A 117 17.62 -1.69 24.55
CA TYR A 117 17.88 -0.41 25.23
C TYR A 117 16.56 0.29 25.60
N PRO A 118 15.81 -0.27 26.57
CA PRO A 118 14.44 0.20 26.86
C PRO A 118 14.36 1.60 27.46
N VAL A 119 15.49 2.11 28.02
CA VAL A 119 15.55 3.47 28.59
C VAL A 119 16.72 4.23 27.98
N PRO A 120 16.44 5.30 27.18
CA PRO A 120 17.50 6.12 26.61
C PRO A 120 18.42 6.70 27.69
N GLY A 121 19.74 6.53 27.53
CA GLY A 121 20.75 7.11 28.41
C GLY A 121 21.00 6.35 29.72
N ARG A 122 20.33 5.23 29.99
CA ARG A 122 20.63 4.36 31.14
C ARG A 122 21.06 2.96 30.67
N LYS A 123 22.08 2.39 31.32
CA LYS A 123 22.39 0.95 31.23
C LYS A 123 21.30 0.19 31.98
N SER A 124 20.20 -0.13 31.32
CA SER A 124 19.14 -0.99 31.82
C SER A 124 19.30 -2.40 31.25
N HIS A 125 18.83 -3.41 31.98
CA HIS A 125 18.80 -4.76 31.44
C HIS A 125 17.90 -4.81 30.20
N ALA A 126 18.29 -5.58 29.16
CA ALA A 126 17.46 -5.83 28.01
C ALA A 126 16.10 -6.42 28.43
N ILE A 127 15.02 -5.99 27.78
CA ILE A 127 13.67 -6.53 28.02
C ILE A 127 13.56 -7.96 27.46
N ALA A 128 14.23 -8.22 26.34
CA ALA A 128 14.28 -9.51 25.66
C ALA A 128 15.60 -9.62 24.88
N THR A 129 16.15 -10.81 24.81
CA THR A 129 17.38 -11.16 24.06
C THR A 129 17.09 -12.04 22.85
N GLY A 130 15.91 -12.65 22.80
CA GLY A 130 15.46 -13.51 21.71
C GLY A 130 13.93 -13.61 21.61
N ILE A 131 13.48 -14.39 20.66
CA ILE A 131 12.04 -14.51 20.30
C ILE A 131 11.19 -15.06 21.44
N ALA A 132 11.69 -16.07 22.18
CA ALA A 132 10.93 -16.71 23.24
C ALA A 132 10.53 -15.76 24.38
N GLU A 133 11.30 -14.70 24.58
CA GLU A 133 11.07 -13.72 25.64
C GLU A 133 10.13 -12.59 25.24
N VAL A 134 9.71 -12.55 23.96
CA VAL A 134 8.80 -11.51 23.45
C VAL A 134 7.35 -11.86 23.83
N THR A 135 6.89 -11.31 24.92
CA THR A 135 5.52 -11.45 25.40
C THR A 135 4.57 -10.41 24.76
N PRO A 136 3.23 -10.60 24.83
CA PRO A 136 2.25 -9.56 24.43
C PRO A 136 2.52 -8.21 25.09
N LEU A 137 2.93 -8.18 26.36
CA LEU A 137 3.29 -6.95 27.07
C LEU A 137 4.48 -6.22 26.45
N VAL A 138 5.50 -6.96 25.99
CA VAL A 138 6.65 -6.38 25.24
C VAL A 138 6.17 -5.72 23.95
N CYS A 139 5.25 -6.39 23.21
CA CYS A 139 4.67 -5.84 22.00
C CYS A 139 3.84 -4.58 22.26
N GLU A 140 3.07 -4.52 23.34
CA GLU A 140 2.32 -3.33 23.76
C GLU A 140 3.25 -2.16 24.11
N LYS A 141 4.33 -2.43 24.84
CA LYS A 141 5.36 -1.42 25.12
C LYS A 141 6.01 -0.90 23.83
N PHE A 142 6.31 -1.78 22.87
CA PHE A 142 6.83 -1.37 21.56
C PHE A 142 5.82 -0.53 20.77
N ALA A 143 4.54 -0.94 20.72
CA ALA A 143 3.50 -0.16 20.07
C ALA A 143 3.35 1.23 20.72
N SER A 144 3.45 1.32 22.06
CA SER A 144 3.44 2.59 22.79
C SER A 144 4.68 3.44 22.46
N TYR A 145 5.86 2.84 22.40
CA TYR A 145 7.08 3.51 21.94
C TYR A 145 6.91 4.08 20.52
N LEU A 146 6.37 3.30 19.58
CA LEU A 146 6.12 3.79 18.23
C LEU A 146 5.19 5.01 18.20
N LYS A 147 4.22 5.12 19.10
CA LYS A 147 3.35 6.32 19.23
C LYS A 147 4.17 7.56 19.60
N THR A 148 5.18 7.43 20.44
CA THR A 148 6.04 8.57 20.84
C THR A 148 6.96 9.07 19.72
N THR A 149 7.19 8.27 18.67
CA THR A 149 8.08 8.64 17.56
C THR A 149 7.45 9.59 16.54
N SER A 150 6.21 10.05 16.77
CA SER A 150 5.49 10.99 15.89
C SER A 150 5.37 10.52 14.43
N ILE A 151 5.17 9.22 14.23
CA ILE A 151 4.93 8.63 12.91
C ILE A 151 3.44 8.54 12.58
N ALA A 152 3.12 8.53 11.28
CA ALA A 152 1.76 8.34 10.79
C ALA A 152 1.14 7.02 11.27
N VAL A 153 -0.19 6.99 11.45
CA VAL A 153 -0.94 5.78 11.83
C VAL A 153 -0.66 4.63 10.86
N ASP A 154 -0.69 4.87 9.56
CA ASP A 154 -0.38 3.86 8.55
C ASP A 154 1.07 3.32 8.69
N THR A 155 2.05 4.20 8.97
CA THR A 155 3.44 3.77 9.18
C THR A 155 3.57 2.91 10.44
N HIS A 156 2.92 3.29 11.54
CA HIS A 156 2.83 2.51 12.76
C HIS A 156 2.25 1.11 12.49
N ASN A 157 1.08 1.07 11.86
CA ASN A 157 0.38 -0.17 11.57
C ASN A 157 1.17 -1.09 10.63
N ARG A 158 1.88 -0.53 9.63
CA ARG A 158 2.78 -1.32 8.76
C ARG A 158 3.95 -1.91 9.55
N LYS A 159 4.55 -1.19 10.50
CA LYS A 159 5.62 -1.73 11.35
C LYS A 159 5.12 -2.91 12.18
N ILE A 160 3.97 -2.79 12.85
CA ILE A 160 3.35 -3.90 13.60
C ILE A 160 3.05 -5.10 12.68
N LYS A 161 2.46 -4.85 11.49
CA LYS A 161 2.18 -5.92 10.52
C LYS A 161 3.45 -6.61 10.01
N ARG A 162 4.56 -5.89 9.85
CA ARG A 162 5.86 -6.49 9.48
C ARG A 162 6.41 -7.37 10.59
N MET A 163 6.39 -6.91 11.84
CA MET A 163 6.80 -7.71 12.99
C MET A 163 5.96 -8.97 13.11
N ARG A 164 4.64 -8.88 12.91
CA ARG A 164 3.76 -10.05 12.86
C ARG A 164 4.23 -11.07 11.84
N LYS A 165 4.51 -10.65 10.59
CA LYS A 165 4.99 -11.55 9.53
C LYS A 165 6.33 -12.19 9.84
N ILE A 166 7.25 -11.47 10.48
CA ILE A 166 8.54 -12.03 10.93
C ILE A 166 8.28 -13.11 11.99
N PHE A 167 7.49 -12.83 13.01
CA PHE A 167 7.21 -13.76 14.10
C PHE A 167 6.38 -14.97 13.64
N ASP A 168 5.52 -14.84 12.63
CA ASP A 168 4.77 -15.98 12.05
C ASP A 168 5.71 -17.07 11.48
N CYS A 169 6.96 -16.71 11.10
CA CYS A 169 7.96 -17.66 10.63
C CYS A 169 8.64 -18.46 11.76
N PHE A 170 8.52 -18.05 13.01
CA PHE A 170 9.25 -18.61 14.14
C PHE A 170 8.33 -19.09 15.25
N LYS A 171 7.20 -19.69 14.87
CA LYS A 171 6.16 -20.15 15.78
C LYS A 171 6.67 -21.19 16.78
N GLU A 172 7.69 -21.94 16.43
CA GLU A 172 8.32 -22.97 17.25
C GLU A 172 9.12 -22.44 18.47
N TYR A 173 9.42 -21.12 18.46
CA TYR A 173 10.22 -20.48 19.52
C TYR A 173 9.39 -19.77 20.59
N TYR A 174 8.06 -19.72 20.46
CA TYR A 174 7.18 -19.14 21.49
C TYR A 174 5.92 -19.98 21.68
N THR A 175 5.33 -19.91 22.86
CA THR A 175 4.09 -20.62 23.19
C THR A 175 2.86 -19.78 22.89
N GLY A 176 1.81 -20.42 22.33
CA GLY A 176 0.54 -19.76 22.04
C GLY A 176 0.51 -19.04 20.69
N GLU A 177 -0.25 -17.94 20.62
CA GLU A 177 -0.38 -17.13 19.43
C GLU A 177 0.79 -16.16 19.28
N ASN A 178 1.06 -15.75 18.02
CA ASN A 178 2.03 -14.72 17.71
C ASN A 178 1.73 -13.43 18.50
N PRO A 179 2.66 -12.95 19.36
CA PRO A 179 2.42 -11.82 20.26
C PRO A 179 2.10 -10.50 19.53
N PHE A 180 2.44 -10.39 18.23
CA PHE A 180 2.08 -9.25 17.38
C PHE A 180 0.70 -9.35 16.74
N ARG A 181 -0.13 -10.37 17.03
CA ARG A 181 -1.47 -10.52 16.42
C ARG A 181 -2.56 -9.70 17.09
N SER A 182 -2.36 -9.21 18.30
CA SER A 182 -3.36 -8.41 19.00
C SER A 182 -3.78 -7.18 18.16
N LYS A 183 -5.10 -6.97 18.09
CA LYS A 183 -5.68 -5.77 17.43
C LYS A 183 -5.35 -4.49 18.21
N THR A 184 -5.11 -4.58 19.52
CA THR A 184 -4.78 -3.44 20.39
C THR A 184 -3.45 -2.78 20.02
N LEU A 185 -2.57 -3.49 19.32
CA LEU A 185 -1.29 -2.96 18.84
C LEU A 185 -1.45 -2.00 17.66
N LEU A 186 -2.60 -2.04 16.96
CA LEU A 186 -2.87 -1.21 15.81
C LEU A 186 -3.56 0.08 16.24
N ARG A 187 -3.22 1.17 15.56
CA ARG A 187 -3.88 2.47 15.70
C ARG A 187 -5.06 2.57 14.75
N SER A 188 -6.10 3.28 15.18
CA SER A 188 -7.25 3.57 14.33
C SER A 188 -6.93 4.72 13.37
N GLU A 189 -7.32 4.60 12.10
CA GLU A 189 -7.22 5.69 11.13
C GLU A 189 -8.05 6.92 11.54
N ARG A 190 -9.04 6.72 12.41
CA ARG A 190 -9.84 7.84 12.97
C ARG A 190 -9.00 8.80 13.80
N GLU A 191 -7.85 8.37 14.37
CA GLU A 191 -6.93 9.23 15.13
C GLU A 191 -6.34 10.36 14.28
N GLU A 192 -6.25 10.18 12.97
CA GLU A 192 -5.75 11.19 12.04
C GLU A 192 -6.85 11.83 11.18
N ARG A 193 -8.14 11.54 11.47
CA ARG A 193 -9.25 12.10 10.71
C ARG A 193 -9.22 13.62 10.79
N GLY A 194 -9.24 14.30 9.64
CA GLY A 194 -9.12 15.76 9.55
C GLY A 194 -7.68 16.31 9.54
N LEU A 195 -6.67 15.46 9.87
CA LEU A 195 -5.25 15.84 9.81
C LEU A 195 -4.57 15.32 8.53
N ILE A 196 -5.23 14.46 7.77
CA ILE A 196 -4.66 13.89 6.54
C ILE A 196 -4.77 14.92 5.43
N VAL A 197 -3.64 15.51 5.07
CA VAL A 197 -3.54 16.32 3.85
C VAL A 197 -3.38 15.37 2.67
N GLN A 198 -4.37 15.37 1.80
CA GLN A 198 -4.32 14.59 0.57
C GLN A 198 -3.46 15.29 -0.49
N ARG A 199 -2.75 14.51 -1.29
CA ARG A 199 -2.09 15.04 -2.48
C ARG A 199 -3.13 15.65 -3.41
N GLN A 200 -2.81 16.83 -3.94
CA GLN A 200 -3.68 17.59 -4.82
C GLN A 200 -3.34 17.36 -6.29
N ALA A 201 -4.34 17.49 -7.13
CA ALA A 201 -4.19 17.60 -8.57
C ALA A 201 -3.72 19.02 -8.94
N PHE A 202 -3.04 19.17 -10.06
CA PHE A 202 -2.82 20.49 -10.66
C PHE A 202 -4.09 20.90 -11.42
N THR A 203 -4.31 22.20 -11.56
CA THR A 203 -5.27 22.74 -12.51
C THR A 203 -4.67 22.75 -13.93
N LYS A 204 -5.48 23.04 -14.95
CA LYS A 204 -4.99 23.14 -16.34
C LYS A 204 -3.99 24.29 -16.47
N GLU A 205 -4.29 25.44 -15.87
CA GLU A 205 -3.43 26.61 -15.86
C GLU A 205 -2.08 26.31 -15.17
N GLN A 206 -2.09 25.54 -14.09
CA GLN A 206 -0.87 25.13 -13.42
C GLN A 206 -0.04 24.16 -14.27
N GLU A 207 -0.68 23.25 -15.02
CA GLU A 207 0.03 22.37 -15.95
C GLU A 207 0.65 23.16 -17.12
N GLU A 208 -0.06 24.15 -17.67
CA GLU A 208 0.46 25.07 -18.69
C GLU A 208 1.65 25.86 -18.15
N GLU A 209 1.56 26.40 -16.95
CA GLU A 209 2.63 27.14 -16.29
C GLU A 209 3.86 26.25 -16.02
N LEU A 210 3.68 24.99 -15.61
CA LEU A 210 4.78 24.01 -15.49
C LEU A 210 5.53 23.85 -16.81
N LEU A 211 4.83 23.77 -17.94
CA LEU A 211 5.46 23.65 -19.26
C LEU A 211 6.11 24.96 -19.69
N HIS A 212 5.53 26.11 -19.32
CA HIS A 212 6.07 27.45 -19.61
C HIS A 212 7.43 27.65 -18.92
N VAL A 213 7.52 27.48 -17.60
CA VAL A 213 8.79 27.60 -16.85
C VAL A 213 9.86 26.60 -17.28
N LEU A 214 9.46 25.46 -17.83
CA LEU A 214 10.37 24.50 -18.42
C LEU A 214 10.87 24.92 -19.81
N SER A 215 10.19 25.82 -20.51
CA SER A 215 10.60 26.35 -21.80
C SER A 215 11.48 27.61 -21.68
N GLU A 216 11.32 28.39 -20.61
CA GLU A 216 12.07 29.63 -20.37
C GLU A 216 13.56 29.38 -20.11
N SER A 217 14.41 30.39 -20.41
CA SER A 217 15.86 30.31 -20.21
C SER A 217 16.30 30.64 -18.78
N GLU A 218 15.49 31.35 -18.02
CA GLU A 218 15.86 31.86 -16.68
C GLU A 218 16.11 30.77 -15.65
N HIS A 219 15.32 29.70 -15.69
CA HIS A 219 15.44 28.60 -14.76
C HIS A 219 16.45 27.55 -15.22
N LYS A 220 17.57 27.42 -14.49
CA LYS A 220 18.61 26.41 -14.79
C LYS A 220 18.26 25.06 -14.18
N LEU A 221 18.12 24.04 -15.03
CA LEU A 221 17.90 22.65 -14.66
C LEU A 221 18.73 21.74 -15.56
N MET A 222 19.32 20.70 -14.95
CA MET A 222 20.07 19.72 -15.71
C MET A 222 19.12 18.88 -16.58
N ASN A 223 19.45 18.76 -17.88
CA ASN A 223 18.63 18.03 -18.87
C ASN A 223 17.19 18.56 -18.96
N LYS A 224 17.02 19.89 -18.92
CA LYS A 224 15.73 20.57 -18.83
C LYS A 224 14.76 20.13 -19.94
N ALA A 225 15.23 19.97 -21.17
CA ALA A 225 14.39 19.50 -22.29
C ALA A 225 13.84 18.09 -22.02
N GLU A 226 14.66 17.16 -21.52
CA GLU A 226 14.19 15.82 -21.15
C GLU A 226 13.19 15.85 -19.97
N ILE A 227 13.43 16.74 -18.98
CA ILE A 227 12.48 16.94 -17.85
C ILE A 227 11.15 17.51 -18.36
N ARG A 228 11.17 18.39 -19.37
CA ARG A 228 9.92 18.88 -20.01
C ARG A 228 9.15 17.73 -20.65
N VAL A 229 9.82 16.86 -21.39
CA VAL A 229 9.20 15.66 -21.97
C VAL A 229 8.66 14.72 -20.87
N LEU A 230 9.38 14.56 -19.76
CA LEU A 230 8.93 13.79 -18.61
C LEU A 230 7.59 14.30 -18.04
N PHE A 231 7.44 15.62 -17.88
CA PHE A 231 6.19 16.23 -17.43
C PHE A 231 5.06 16.00 -18.43
N ILE A 232 5.31 16.20 -19.73
CA ILE A 232 4.32 15.96 -20.78
C ILE A 232 3.85 14.50 -20.79
N ILE A 233 4.77 13.52 -20.70
CA ILE A 233 4.39 12.12 -20.55
C ILE A 233 3.52 11.91 -19.30
N GLY A 234 3.90 12.50 -18.16
CA GLY A 234 3.12 12.40 -16.93
C GLY A 234 1.71 12.98 -17.03
N MET A 235 1.56 14.17 -17.65
CA MET A 235 0.29 14.87 -17.87
C MET A 235 -0.66 14.07 -18.77
N PHE A 236 -0.17 13.58 -19.90
CA PHE A 236 -1.01 12.93 -20.91
C PHE A 236 -1.17 11.42 -20.75
N THR A 237 -0.49 10.79 -19.79
CA THR A 237 -0.62 9.35 -19.52
C THR A 237 -1.02 9.00 -18.10
N GLY A 238 -0.85 9.92 -17.17
CA GLY A 238 -1.06 9.68 -15.75
C GLY A 238 -0.11 8.61 -15.16
N GLN A 239 0.98 8.22 -15.85
CA GLN A 239 1.89 7.18 -15.38
C GLN A 239 2.80 7.66 -14.23
N ARG A 240 3.39 6.72 -13.49
CA ARG A 240 4.27 7.04 -12.36
C ARG A 240 5.62 7.55 -12.86
N LEU A 241 6.31 8.35 -12.04
CA LEU A 241 7.63 8.94 -12.37
C LEU A 241 8.60 7.93 -13.01
N LYS A 242 8.77 6.75 -12.43
CA LYS A 242 9.67 5.73 -12.95
C LYS A 242 9.22 5.19 -14.31
N ASP A 243 7.91 4.97 -14.46
CA ASP A 243 7.32 4.45 -15.70
C ASP A 243 7.46 5.46 -16.85
N CYS A 244 7.27 6.76 -16.57
CA CYS A 244 7.48 7.84 -17.54
C CYS A 244 8.96 8.00 -17.90
N LEU A 245 9.83 8.09 -16.89
CA LEU A 245 11.25 8.43 -17.06
C LEU A 245 12.05 7.36 -17.79
N LEU A 246 11.75 6.08 -17.52
CA LEU A 246 12.40 4.94 -18.14
C LEU A 246 11.66 4.41 -19.38
N LEU A 247 10.79 5.23 -20.00
CA LEU A 247 10.10 4.88 -21.23
C LEU A 247 11.14 4.66 -22.35
N GLN A 248 10.98 3.56 -23.08
CA GLN A 248 11.90 3.15 -24.15
C GLN A 248 11.26 3.34 -25.52
N TRP A 249 12.08 3.63 -26.53
CA TRP A 249 11.63 3.81 -27.92
C TRP A 249 10.92 2.59 -28.51
N GLN A 250 11.32 1.38 -28.11
CA GLN A 250 10.65 0.14 -28.53
C GLN A 250 9.19 0.04 -28.04
N ASN A 251 8.84 0.80 -27.01
CA ASN A 251 7.50 0.84 -26.44
C ASN A 251 6.62 1.96 -27.06
N ILE A 252 7.07 2.57 -28.16
CA ILE A 252 6.42 3.72 -28.79
C ILE A 252 6.15 3.42 -30.27
N ASP A 253 4.88 3.39 -30.62
CA ASP A 253 4.45 3.33 -32.02
C ASP A 253 4.02 4.73 -32.48
N MET A 254 4.95 5.43 -33.13
CA MET A 254 4.69 6.77 -33.65
C MET A 254 3.70 6.75 -34.82
N LYS A 255 3.62 5.65 -35.59
CA LYS A 255 2.72 5.53 -36.76
C LYS A 255 1.27 5.43 -36.31
N ASN A 256 1.00 4.55 -35.31
CA ASN A 256 -0.34 4.32 -34.79
C ASN A 256 -0.65 5.19 -33.56
N ARG A 257 0.26 6.10 -33.17
CA ARG A 257 0.14 7.00 -32.02
C ARG A 257 -0.23 6.28 -30.73
N ARG A 258 0.56 5.27 -30.34
CA ARG A 258 0.34 4.47 -29.14
C ARG A 258 1.65 4.29 -28.36
N ILE A 259 1.50 4.20 -27.03
CA ILE A 259 2.58 3.88 -26.09
C ILE A 259 2.18 2.65 -25.29
N TRP A 260 3.09 1.71 -25.13
CA TRP A 260 2.95 0.59 -24.19
C TRP A 260 3.79 0.84 -22.95
N VAL A 261 3.20 0.65 -21.79
CA VAL A 261 3.91 0.80 -20.52
C VAL A 261 3.73 -0.47 -19.71
N LYS A 262 4.84 -1.16 -19.42
CA LYS A 262 4.88 -2.20 -18.39
C LYS A 262 5.26 -1.56 -17.07
N GLN A 263 4.30 -1.43 -16.17
CA GLN A 263 4.48 -0.69 -14.94
C GLN A 263 5.45 -1.40 -13.98
N PHE A 264 6.49 -0.72 -13.52
CA PHE A 264 7.49 -1.28 -12.61
C PHE A 264 6.93 -1.70 -11.25
N LYS A 265 5.88 -1.04 -10.77
CA LYS A 265 5.31 -1.33 -9.44
C LYS A 265 4.35 -2.51 -9.45
N THR A 266 3.55 -2.66 -10.48
CA THR A 266 2.45 -3.64 -10.54
C THR A 266 2.70 -4.76 -11.53
N GLY A 267 3.66 -4.59 -12.45
CA GLY A 267 3.89 -5.49 -13.57
C GLY A 267 2.82 -5.43 -14.66
N GLN A 268 1.79 -4.59 -14.47
CA GLN A 268 0.67 -4.50 -15.41
C GLN A 268 1.10 -3.79 -16.70
N GLU A 269 0.63 -4.29 -17.82
CA GLU A 269 0.85 -3.71 -19.14
C GLU A 269 -0.37 -2.88 -19.56
N VAL A 270 -0.12 -1.64 -19.96
CA VAL A 270 -1.14 -0.72 -20.43
C VAL A 270 -0.77 -0.16 -21.79
N THR A 271 -1.79 0.03 -22.66
CA THR A 271 -1.65 0.68 -23.95
C THR A 271 -2.37 2.01 -23.91
N ILE A 272 -1.66 3.09 -24.21
CA ILE A 272 -2.15 4.47 -24.08
C ILE A 272 -2.10 5.15 -25.44
N PRO A 273 -3.20 5.70 -25.96
CA PRO A 273 -3.20 6.56 -27.14
C PRO A 273 -2.41 7.84 -26.87
N MET A 274 -1.72 8.37 -27.87
CA MET A 274 -0.98 9.63 -27.74
C MET A 274 -1.89 10.83 -28.08
N ALA A 275 -1.91 11.80 -27.18
CA ALA A 275 -2.41 13.14 -27.48
C ALA A 275 -1.46 13.85 -28.48
N PRO A 276 -1.93 14.85 -29.23
CA PRO A 276 -1.10 15.62 -30.18
C PRO A 276 0.14 16.23 -29.54
N GLU A 277 0.01 16.78 -28.33
CA GLU A 277 1.10 17.42 -27.56
C GLU A 277 2.17 16.37 -27.17
N LEU A 278 1.75 15.19 -26.77
CA LEU A 278 2.65 14.08 -26.43
C LEU A 278 3.38 13.58 -27.70
N TYR A 279 2.68 13.48 -28.83
CA TYR A 279 3.28 13.12 -30.12
C TYR A 279 4.35 14.12 -30.55
N THR A 280 4.07 15.43 -30.41
CA THR A 280 5.01 16.50 -30.71
C THR A 280 6.25 16.43 -29.82
N ALA A 281 6.06 16.27 -28.51
CA ALA A 281 7.16 16.14 -27.57
C ALA A 281 8.05 14.91 -27.83
N LEU A 282 7.46 13.78 -28.20
CA LEU A 282 8.20 12.58 -28.57
C LEU A 282 8.92 12.73 -29.92
N THR A 283 8.36 13.50 -30.87
CA THR A 283 9.00 13.82 -32.14
C THR A 283 10.24 14.71 -31.88
N GLU A 284 10.13 15.70 -31.02
CA GLU A 284 11.25 16.52 -30.58
C GLU A 284 12.32 15.66 -29.89
N ALA A 285 11.90 14.75 -28.99
CA ALA A 285 12.81 13.86 -28.27
C ALA A 285 13.64 12.93 -29.18
N LYS A 286 13.22 12.65 -30.41
CA LYS A 286 14.04 11.91 -31.38
C LYS A 286 15.34 12.62 -31.74
N THR A 287 15.42 13.93 -31.61
CA THR A 287 16.62 14.71 -31.95
C THR A 287 17.83 14.40 -31.06
N TRP A 288 17.57 13.91 -29.82
CA TRP A 288 18.62 13.51 -28.87
C TRP A 288 18.63 12.00 -28.56
N LYS A 289 18.05 11.19 -29.43
CA LYS A 289 18.07 9.73 -29.27
C LYS A 289 19.51 9.20 -29.43
N VAL A 290 20.04 8.65 -28.34
CA VAL A 290 21.40 8.04 -28.30
C VAL A 290 21.38 6.59 -27.81
N ASP A 291 20.32 6.18 -27.11
CA ASP A 291 20.15 4.83 -26.59
C ASP A 291 18.68 4.38 -26.66
N GLN A 292 18.33 3.36 -25.90
CA GLN A 292 16.96 2.81 -25.84
C GLN A 292 15.94 3.75 -25.20
N TYR A 293 16.37 4.71 -24.35
CA TYR A 293 15.45 5.57 -23.59
C TYR A 293 15.05 6.82 -24.37
N VAL A 294 13.83 7.30 -24.13
CA VAL A 294 13.35 8.59 -24.65
C VAL A 294 14.14 9.75 -24.03
N MET A 295 14.51 9.60 -22.76
CA MET A 295 15.24 10.59 -21.97
C MET A 295 16.57 10.01 -21.47
N PRO A 296 17.58 9.83 -22.33
CA PRO A 296 18.79 9.05 -22.03
C PRO A 296 19.60 9.62 -20.88
N LYS A 297 19.80 10.94 -20.82
CA LYS A 297 20.59 11.59 -19.75
C LYS A 297 19.88 11.53 -18.41
N SER A 298 18.58 11.74 -18.39
CA SER A 298 17.75 11.67 -17.18
C SER A 298 17.61 10.23 -16.70
N ALA A 299 17.46 9.25 -17.60
CA ALA A 299 17.46 7.82 -17.29
C ALA A 299 18.79 7.37 -16.67
N ALA A 300 19.93 7.80 -17.24
CA ALA A 300 21.25 7.53 -16.68
C ALA A 300 21.42 8.10 -15.26
N ARG A 301 20.96 9.35 -15.03
CA ARG A 301 20.96 9.96 -13.69
C ARG A 301 20.07 9.24 -12.69
N TYR A 302 18.90 8.76 -13.13
CA TYR A 302 17.98 8.00 -12.30
C TYR A 302 18.53 6.65 -11.89
N ASN A 303 19.24 5.98 -12.79
CA ASN A 303 19.81 4.65 -12.55
C ASN A 303 21.13 4.67 -11.76
N ARG A 304 21.62 5.85 -11.32
CA ARG A 304 22.81 5.95 -10.48
C ARG A 304 22.66 5.17 -9.19
N THR A 305 23.66 4.37 -8.90
CA THR A 305 23.82 3.66 -7.63
C THR A 305 24.98 4.23 -6.83
N ASP A 306 24.94 4.09 -5.52
CA ASP A 306 26.08 4.31 -4.62
C ASP A 306 27.06 3.12 -4.66
N ALA A 307 28.12 3.19 -3.84
CA ALA A 307 29.12 2.14 -3.72
C ALA A 307 28.54 0.79 -3.27
N ASP A 308 27.43 0.82 -2.54
CA ASP A 308 26.72 -0.36 -2.02
C ASP A 308 25.65 -0.90 -3.02
N GLY A 309 25.60 -0.35 -4.24
CA GLY A 309 24.63 -0.74 -5.27
C GLY A 309 23.21 -0.22 -5.04
N LYS A 310 23.00 0.65 -4.04
CA LYS A 310 21.69 1.26 -3.77
C LYS A 310 21.41 2.39 -4.75
N ASN A 311 20.21 2.39 -5.35
CA ASN A 311 19.79 3.47 -6.23
C ASN A 311 19.63 4.79 -5.46
N VAL A 312 20.45 5.78 -5.82
CA VAL A 312 20.41 7.15 -5.29
C VAL A 312 19.87 8.16 -6.30
N GLY A 313 19.78 7.79 -7.56
CA GLY A 313 19.37 8.66 -8.67
C GLY A 313 17.86 9.00 -8.63
N ASN A 314 17.03 8.12 -8.07
CA ASN A 314 15.61 8.39 -7.88
C ASN A 314 15.38 9.70 -7.10
N ASN A 315 16.11 9.92 -6.02
CA ASN A 315 16.02 11.14 -5.24
C ASN A 315 16.43 12.38 -6.06
N VAL A 316 17.46 12.26 -6.88
CA VAL A 316 17.96 13.36 -7.73
C VAL A 316 16.88 13.82 -8.71
N ILE A 317 16.28 12.91 -9.44
CA ILE A 317 15.22 13.25 -10.41
C ILE A 317 13.96 13.74 -9.69
N ASN A 318 13.59 13.13 -8.56
CA ASN A 318 12.47 13.64 -7.77
C ASN A 318 12.72 15.07 -7.27
N HIS A 319 13.94 15.41 -6.87
CA HIS A 319 14.31 16.79 -6.51
C HIS A 319 14.18 17.75 -7.69
N ASP A 320 14.56 17.34 -8.89
CA ASP A 320 14.40 18.17 -10.10
C ASP A 320 12.92 18.43 -10.38
N THR A 321 12.06 17.41 -10.30
CA THR A 321 10.61 17.61 -10.49
C THR A 321 10.01 18.54 -9.42
N LEU A 322 10.44 18.42 -8.17
CA LEU A 322 9.99 19.30 -7.08
C LEU A 322 10.47 20.73 -7.26
N ARG A 323 11.67 20.97 -7.83
CA ARG A 323 12.14 22.33 -8.16
C ARG A 323 11.26 22.98 -9.21
N VAL A 324 10.87 22.26 -10.26
CA VAL A 324 9.98 22.76 -11.30
C VAL A 324 8.63 23.19 -10.70
N ILE A 325 8.05 22.36 -9.82
CA ILE A 325 6.78 22.69 -9.16
C ILE A 325 6.89 23.94 -8.26
N ARG A 326 8.04 24.16 -7.62
CA ARG A 326 8.28 25.39 -6.85
C ARG A 326 8.34 26.64 -7.72
N TRP A 327 8.85 26.56 -8.94
CA TRP A 327 8.95 27.73 -9.82
C TRP A 327 7.61 28.36 -10.16
N ILE A 328 6.53 27.57 -10.13
CA ILE A 328 5.15 28.08 -10.29
C ILE A 328 4.52 28.49 -8.94
N GLY A 329 5.31 28.69 -7.88
CA GLY A 329 4.84 29.23 -6.60
C GLY A 329 4.09 28.25 -5.69
N LEU A 330 4.05 26.95 -6.01
CA LEU A 330 3.31 25.97 -5.21
C LEU A 330 4.08 25.47 -3.99
N GLU A 331 3.42 25.41 -2.84
CA GLU A 331 3.93 24.74 -1.64
C GLU A 331 3.89 23.22 -1.78
N LEU A 332 5.08 22.59 -1.78
CA LEU A 332 5.21 21.14 -2.00
C LEU A 332 4.71 20.29 -0.85
N SER A 333 4.74 20.82 0.37
CA SER A 333 4.43 20.04 1.57
C SER A 333 4.04 20.93 2.74
N VAL A 334 3.13 20.43 3.57
CA VAL A 334 2.65 21.13 4.77
C VAL A 334 3.02 20.37 6.03
N SER A 335 3.26 21.11 7.11
CA SER A 335 3.44 20.53 8.44
C SER A 335 2.09 20.12 9.01
N VAL A 336 2.05 18.95 9.62
CA VAL A 336 0.83 18.43 10.26
C VAL A 336 1.14 18.19 11.74
N PRO A 337 0.26 18.64 12.66
CA PRO A 337 0.44 18.40 14.08
C PRO A 337 0.65 16.92 14.40
N GLY A 338 1.56 16.62 15.31
CA GLY A 338 1.87 15.25 15.71
C GLY A 338 2.69 14.42 14.72
N ARG A 339 3.14 14.98 13.59
CA ARG A 339 4.01 14.31 12.62
C ARG A 339 5.38 14.98 12.49
N LYS A 340 6.44 14.16 12.60
CA LYS A 340 7.82 14.64 12.37
C LYS A 340 8.08 15.03 10.92
N LYS A 341 7.49 14.32 9.96
CA LYS A 341 7.66 14.58 8.52
C LYS A 341 6.50 15.37 7.97
N LYS A 342 6.80 16.42 7.21
CA LYS A 342 5.81 17.16 6.41
C LYS A 342 5.07 16.23 5.47
N MET A 343 3.79 16.50 5.21
CA MET A 343 3.00 15.78 4.22
C MET A 343 3.14 16.45 2.85
N THR A 344 3.41 15.65 1.83
CA THR A 344 3.54 16.13 0.45
C THR A 344 2.16 16.44 -0.11
N VAL A 345 1.98 17.67 -0.57
CA VAL A 345 0.77 18.17 -1.24
C VAL A 345 0.93 18.05 -2.75
N TYR A 346 2.04 18.60 -3.29
CA TYR A 346 2.36 18.55 -4.71
C TYR A 346 3.66 17.78 -4.96
N GLY A 347 3.70 17.05 -6.06
CA GLY A 347 4.86 16.33 -6.56
C GLY A 347 4.54 15.72 -7.91
N PHE A 348 5.49 15.04 -8.56
CA PHE A 348 5.25 14.43 -9.88
C PHE A 348 3.98 13.55 -9.91
N HIS A 349 3.69 12.85 -8.83
CA HIS A 349 2.48 12.02 -8.73
C HIS A 349 1.16 12.83 -8.76
N SER A 350 1.23 14.15 -8.55
CA SER A 350 0.07 15.04 -8.72
C SER A 350 -0.45 15.08 -10.16
N LEU A 351 0.43 14.89 -11.16
CA LEU A 351 0.03 14.77 -12.57
C LEU A 351 -0.92 13.58 -12.79
N ARG A 352 -0.71 12.48 -12.08
CA ARG A 352 -1.63 11.34 -12.13
C ARG A 352 -2.99 11.67 -11.49
N HIS A 353 -3.00 12.51 -10.45
CA HIS A 353 -4.22 13.02 -9.86
C HIS A 353 -4.94 13.99 -10.82
N SER A 354 -4.19 14.89 -11.48
CA SER A 354 -4.74 15.78 -12.51
C SER A 354 -5.35 15.01 -13.67
N PHE A 355 -4.62 14.03 -14.20
CA PHE A 355 -5.11 13.17 -15.28
C PHE A 355 -6.43 12.49 -14.91
N ALA A 356 -6.54 11.94 -13.68
CA ALA A 356 -7.76 11.32 -13.21
C ALA A 356 -8.90 12.33 -13.02
N SER A 357 -8.60 13.55 -12.51
CA SER A 357 -9.58 14.63 -12.36
C SER A 357 -10.12 15.07 -13.72
N PHE A 358 -9.23 15.37 -14.66
CA PHE A 358 -9.63 15.82 -16.00
C PHE A 358 -10.42 14.75 -16.77
N CYS A 359 -10.06 13.46 -16.64
CA CYS A 359 -10.87 12.38 -17.19
C CYS A 359 -12.26 12.31 -16.57
N ALA A 360 -12.38 12.51 -15.26
CA ALA A 360 -13.66 12.52 -14.57
C ALA A 360 -14.51 13.71 -14.99
N GLU A 361 -13.93 14.92 -15.07
CA GLU A 361 -14.58 16.14 -15.55
C GLU A 361 -15.05 16.02 -17.01
N ALA A 362 -14.26 15.35 -17.86
CA ALA A 362 -14.60 15.06 -19.23
C ALA A 362 -15.64 13.92 -19.39
N GLY A 363 -16.08 13.31 -18.30
CA GLY A 363 -17.06 12.22 -18.34
C GLY A 363 -16.52 10.88 -18.85
N VAL A 364 -15.20 10.69 -18.87
CA VAL A 364 -14.58 9.42 -19.28
C VAL A 364 -15.02 8.31 -18.32
N PRO A 365 -15.51 7.15 -18.77
CA PRO A 365 -15.90 6.07 -17.90
C PRO A 365 -14.76 5.61 -16.98
N LYS A 366 -15.04 5.38 -15.69
CA LYS A 366 -14.04 4.94 -14.70
C LYS A 366 -13.24 3.72 -15.18
N ALA A 367 -13.88 2.74 -15.83
CA ALA A 367 -13.22 1.56 -16.35
C ALA A 367 -12.13 1.90 -17.39
N VAL A 368 -12.38 2.91 -18.26
CA VAL A 368 -11.41 3.39 -19.24
C VAL A 368 -10.23 4.08 -18.53
N LEU A 369 -10.49 4.93 -17.55
CA LEU A 369 -9.43 5.53 -16.75
C LEU A 369 -8.57 4.46 -16.06
N LEU A 370 -9.19 3.45 -15.43
CA LEU A 370 -8.46 2.36 -14.76
C LEU A 370 -7.59 1.56 -15.73
N SER A 371 -8.07 1.31 -16.95
CA SER A 371 -7.29 0.63 -18.00
C SER A 371 -6.05 1.41 -18.41
N ILE A 372 -6.13 2.75 -18.46
CA ILE A 372 -4.99 3.63 -18.77
C ILE A 372 -4.04 3.72 -17.58
N LEU A 373 -4.57 3.91 -16.37
CA LEU A 373 -3.76 4.03 -15.16
C LEU A 373 -3.12 2.70 -14.74
N GLY A 374 -3.63 1.57 -15.17
CA GLY A 374 -3.10 0.24 -14.85
C GLY A 374 -3.16 -0.06 -13.34
N THR A 375 -4.30 0.22 -12.69
CA THR A 375 -4.47 -0.03 -11.25
C THR A 375 -5.94 0.10 -10.86
N ASP A 376 -6.38 -0.72 -9.91
CA ASP A 376 -7.64 -0.54 -9.17
C ASP A 376 -7.44 0.58 -8.14
N SER A 377 -7.45 1.83 -8.58
CA SER A 377 -6.87 2.88 -7.80
C SER A 377 -7.93 3.67 -7.02
N GLU A 378 -7.70 3.78 -5.71
CA GLU A 378 -8.36 4.75 -4.82
C GLU A 378 -8.35 6.19 -5.40
N ILE A 379 -7.39 6.50 -6.32
CA ILE A 379 -7.34 7.77 -7.05
C ILE A 379 -8.59 7.93 -7.92
N ALA A 380 -8.99 6.90 -8.65
CA ALA A 380 -10.21 6.96 -9.45
C ALA A 380 -11.43 7.18 -8.56
N ASP A 381 -11.54 6.46 -7.44
CA ASP A 381 -12.65 6.61 -6.50
C ASP A 381 -12.78 8.03 -5.98
N LYS A 382 -11.66 8.67 -5.65
CA LYS A 382 -11.63 10.05 -5.15
C LYS A 382 -12.31 11.04 -6.11
N TYR A 383 -12.06 10.92 -7.41
CA TYR A 383 -12.57 11.89 -8.40
C TYR A 383 -13.95 11.49 -8.95
N TYR A 384 -14.24 10.20 -9.06
CA TYR A 384 -15.53 9.73 -9.56
C TYR A 384 -16.65 9.72 -8.53
N THR A 385 -16.35 9.78 -7.24
CA THR A 385 -17.37 9.89 -6.18
C THR A 385 -18.02 11.28 -6.16
N HIS A 386 -17.31 12.33 -6.57
CA HIS A 386 -17.82 13.71 -6.60
C HIS A 386 -18.52 14.08 -7.90
N VAL A 387 -18.35 13.32 -8.97
CA VAL A 387 -18.96 13.54 -10.29
C VAL A 387 -20.40 12.93 -10.36
N GLY A 388 -20.90 12.36 -9.26
CA GLY A 388 -22.14 11.59 -9.23
C GLY A 388 -23.33 12.29 -9.87
N ASP A 389 -23.67 13.50 -9.43
CA ASP A 389 -24.91 14.17 -9.83
C ASP A 389 -24.92 14.64 -11.29
N GLU A 390 -23.81 15.21 -11.76
CA GLU A 390 -23.71 15.67 -13.14
C GLU A 390 -23.54 14.52 -14.16
N SER A 391 -22.81 13.48 -13.77
CA SER A 391 -22.72 12.26 -14.58
C SER A 391 -24.03 11.50 -14.63
N GLN A 392 -24.80 11.48 -13.53
CA GLN A 392 -26.14 10.90 -13.53
C GLN A 392 -27.08 11.71 -14.44
N ARG A 393 -27.01 13.05 -14.40
CA ARG A 393 -27.78 13.90 -15.30
C ARG A 393 -27.40 13.64 -16.78
N LYS A 394 -26.11 13.65 -17.11
CA LYS A 394 -25.62 13.34 -18.46
C LYS A 394 -26.01 11.93 -18.93
N ALA A 395 -25.96 10.94 -18.03
CA ALA A 395 -26.42 9.59 -18.35
C ALA A 395 -27.93 9.53 -18.65
N ILE A 396 -28.74 10.24 -17.86
CA ILE A 396 -30.19 10.34 -18.10
C ILE A 396 -30.49 11.11 -19.39
N GLU A 397 -29.75 12.18 -19.65
CA GLU A 397 -29.87 12.95 -20.92
C GLU A 397 -29.44 12.10 -22.13
N ALA A 398 -28.39 11.30 -22.03
CA ALA A 398 -27.97 10.39 -23.09
C ALA A 398 -29.00 9.28 -23.35
N VAL A 399 -29.69 8.79 -22.31
CA VAL A 399 -30.80 7.84 -22.46
C VAL A 399 -32.00 8.54 -23.12
N ARG A 400 -32.29 9.80 -22.77
CA ARG A 400 -33.32 10.61 -23.43
C ARG A 400 -32.94 10.92 -24.89
N GLY A 401 -31.66 11.22 -25.18
CA GLY A 401 -31.16 11.44 -26.52
C GLY A 401 -31.38 10.26 -27.46
N ARG A 402 -31.21 9.02 -26.98
CA ARG A 402 -31.53 7.81 -27.76
C ARG A 402 -33.02 7.70 -28.09
N GLY A 403 -33.89 8.16 -27.20
CA GLY A 403 -35.33 8.25 -27.46
C GLY A 403 -35.68 9.36 -28.47
N ALA A 404 -34.98 10.50 -28.40
CA ALA A 404 -35.15 11.62 -29.30
C ALA A 404 -34.62 11.32 -30.71
N GLU A 405 -33.46 10.63 -30.83
CA GLU A 405 -32.95 10.18 -32.15
C GLU A 405 -33.88 9.16 -32.81
N LYS A 406 -34.43 8.19 -32.06
CA LYS A 406 -35.43 7.27 -32.59
C LYS A 406 -36.72 7.99 -33.00
N SER A 407 -37.16 8.98 -32.21
CA SER A 407 -38.31 9.82 -32.54
C SER A 407 -38.06 10.73 -33.75
N ALA A 408 -36.85 11.29 -33.90
CA ALA A 408 -36.44 12.08 -35.06
C ALA A 408 -36.35 11.22 -36.32
N GLN A 409 -35.77 10.01 -36.22
CA GLN A 409 -35.71 9.09 -37.37
C GLN A 409 -37.10 8.63 -37.79
N ALA A 410 -38.00 8.31 -36.87
CA ALA A 410 -39.37 7.97 -37.17
C ALA A 410 -40.12 9.11 -37.87
N LYS A 411 -39.90 10.36 -37.46
CA LYS A 411 -40.45 11.55 -38.13
C LYS A 411 -39.89 11.75 -39.57
N ILE A 412 -38.59 11.51 -39.72
CA ILE A 412 -37.95 11.55 -41.04
C ILE A 412 -38.52 10.47 -41.96
N ASP A 413 -38.68 9.24 -41.47
CA ASP A 413 -39.23 8.12 -42.23
C ASP A 413 -40.68 8.39 -42.62
N GLU A 414 -41.47 9.02 -41.74
CA GLU A 414 -42.85 9.43 -41.99
C GLU A 414 -42.91 10.53 -43.07
N VAL A 415 -42.03 11.54 -42.99
CA VAL A 415 -41.92 12.60 -43.98
C VAL A 415 -41.50 12.04 -45.34
N LEU A 416 -40.54 11.11 -45.39
CA LEU A 416 -40.13 10.45 -46.60
C LEU A 416 -41.27 9.64 -47.23
N SER A 417 -42.02 8.89 -46.41
CA SER A 417 -43.21 8.14 -46.89
C SER A 417 -44.30 9.05 -47.47
N LEU A 418 -44.51 10.23 -46.87
CA LEU A 418 -45.47 11.21 -47.39
C LEU A 418 -45.01 11.83 -48.70
N LEU A 419 -43.72 12.08 -48.87
CA LEU A 419 -43.12 12.58 -50.13
C LEU A 419 -43.15 11.54 -51.24
N ASP A 420 -42.82 10.27 -50.95
CA ASP A 420 -42.86 9.17 -51.89
C ASP A 420 -44.31 8.87 -52.40
N SER A 421 -45.27 9.07 -51.54
CA SER A 421 -46.70 8.87 -51.86
C SER A 421 -47.31 10.01 -52.68
N ASN A 422 -46.64 11.17 -52.79
CA ASN A 422 -47.11 12.36 -53.49
C ASN A 422 -46.02 12.96 -54.36
N PRO A 423 -45.80 12.51 -55.55
CA PRO A 423 -44.74 12.95 -56.47
C PRO A 423 -44.83 14.43 -56.89
N GLU A 424 -46.00 15.05 -56.76
CA GLU A 424 -46.15 16.50 -56.89
C GLU A 424 -46.73 17.10 -55.58
N PRO A 425 -45.87 17.49 -54.64
CA PRO A 425 -46.33 17.98 -53.33
C PRO A 425 -47.09 19.29 -53.47
N THR A 426 -48.31 19.29 -52.90
CA THR A 426 -49.15 20.51 -52.85
C THR A 426 -48.61 21.44 -51.72
N LYS A 427 -48.99 22.73 -51.80
CA LYS A 427 -48.60 23.73 -50.77
C LYS A 427 -49.07 23.36 -49.37
N GLU A 428 -50.19 22.65 -49.25
CA GLU A 428 -50.72 22.13 -47.98
C GLU A 428 -49.89 20.99 -47.41
N LEU A 429 -49.41 20.08 -48.23
CA LEU A 429 -48.54 18.98 -47.85
C LEU A 429 -47.19 19.52 -47.34
N LEU A 430 -46.59 20.50 -48.05
CA LEU A 430 -45.37 21.16 -47.64
C LEU A 430 -45.52 21.89 -46.30
N ASN A 431 -46.68 22.52 -46.04
CA ASN A 431 -46.98 23.12 -44.76
C ASN A 431 -47.11 22.08 -43.62
N THR A 432 -47.71 20.92 -43.90
CA THR A 432 -47.83 19.82 -42.95
C THR A 432 -46.46 19.26 -42.58
N ILE A 433 -45.60 18.99 -43.58
CA ILE A 433 -44.20 18.54 -43.35
C ILE A 433 -43.41 19.58 -42.58
N SER A 434 -43.54 20.87 -42.88
CA SER A 434 -42.88 21.95 -42.15
C SER A 434 -43.31 22.01 -40.67
N ASN A 435 -44.59 21.75 -40.38
CA ASN A 435 -45.08 21.69 -39.02
C ASN A 435 -44.59 20.46 -38.25
N MET A 436 -44.47 19.29 -38.92
CA MET A 436 -43.93 18.07 -38.30
C MET A 436 -42.44 18.20 -37.93
N LEU A 437 -41.67 19.00 -38.66
CA LEU A 437 -40.24 19.23 -38.44
C LEU A 437 -39.94 20.35 -37.43
N ARG A 438 -40.94 21.13 -37.00
CA ARG A 438 -40.71 22.21 -35.99
C ARG A 438 -40.46 21.60 -34.61
N PRO A 439 -39.44 22.04 -33.89
CA PRO A 439 -39.22 21.62 -32.49
C PRO A 439 -40.36 22.09 -31.60
N GLY A 440 -41.03 21.17 -30.91
CA GLY A 440 -42.10 21.45 -29.94
C GLY A 440 -43.53 21.11 -30.32
N HIS A 441 -43.79 20.51 -31.50
CA HIS A 441 -45.11 20.03 -31.85
C HIS A 441 -45.31 18.60 -31.33
N GLU A 442 -45.98 18.44 -30.16
CA GLU A 442 -46.58 17.17 -29.77
C GLU A 442 -47.87 16.94 -30.57
N VAL A 443 -47.89 15.88 -31.35
CA VAL A 443 -49.11 15.40 -31.97
C VAL A 443 -49.99 14.83 -30.87
N LYS A 444 -51.08 15.53 -30.48
CA LYS A 444 -52.14 14.94 -29.65
C LYS A 444 -52.90 13.95 -30.51
N TYR A 445 -52.86 12.66 -30.12
CA TYR A 445 -53.78 11.63 -30.55
C TYR A 445 -55.07 11.73 -29.80
#